data_1d6f3609a082726150dbab2853c37fb0
#
_entry.id   1d6f3609a082726150dbab2853c37fb0
#
_cell.length_a   1.000
_cell.length_b   1.000
_cell.length_c   1.000
_cell.angle_alpha   90.00
_cell.angle_beta   90.00
_cell.angle_gamma   90.00
#
_symmetry.space_group_name_H-M   'P 1'
#
loop_
_entity.id
_entity.type
_entity.pdbx_description
1 polymer ?
#
loop_
_entity_poly.entity_id
_entity_poly.type
_entity_poly.pdbx_seq_one_letter_code
_entity_poly.pdbx_strand_id
1 'polypeptide(L)'
;MSITNMRPFRETIGLDEALMLVSEATIPLERTERVALAELGGRVAAVDVVSEQHVPPFDRAAMDGFAVVAQDTFGADRHQPNTLRCVETVFTGQTPKRGVDRGECTQIATGAPMPQGADAVVMVEETDRGNDDQVRIFTPVYPNQNVGRRGADIVPGQTLVRCGDLLGAGRIGALAAVGTADIEVYAKPSVALLSTGDEIVGPGQALAPGQIYDVNRFTLETVVRSHGGLAVGYASAADTLDALTAAVEACATHDLLVFSGGSSVGERDLILDVLQQQGEVLFHGIAVKPGKPTVFGRVAGTPVLGMPGYPTSCLSNAYMLLIPMLRRLAHLPPYRPQTVTVPLAERVVSTTGRHQFYTVRLDDGRAVPAFKASGDITSMSLADGYIEIPAQTDIVEKGEKVVVKLF
;
A
#
# COMPACT_ATOMS: atom_id res chain seq x y z
N MET A 1 -34.78 41.13 -14.66
CA MET A 1 -33.98 40.58 -13.53
C MET A 1 -34.58 39.23 -13.20
N SER A 2 -33.92 38.16 -13.66
CA SER A 2 -34.36 36.80 -13.40
C SER A 2 -34.04 36.48 -11.93
N ILE A 3 -35.06 36.09 -11.17
CA ILE A 3 -34.87 35.61 -9.79
C ILE A 3 -34.14 34.32 -9.86
N THR A 4 -32.91 34.32 -9.43
CA THR A 4 -31.99 33.17 -9.35
C THR A 4 -32.58 32.14 -8.39
N ASN A 5 -33.05 31.01 -8.91
CA ASN A 5 -33.53 29.90 -8.09
C ASN A 5 -32.34 29.08 -7.59
N MET A 6 -31.79 29.40 -6.41
CA MET A 6 -30.93 28.52 -5.68
C MET A 6 -31.63 27.17 -5.50
N ARG A 7 -30.98 26.05 -5.90
CA ARG A 7 -31.50 24.70 -5.67
C ARG A 7 -30.94 24.18 -4.34
N PRO A 8 -31.69 24.30 -3.22
CA PRO A 8 -31.21 23.72 -1.96
C PRO A 8 -31.13 22.18 -2.06
N PHE A 9 -30.18 21.58 -1.38
CA PHE A 9 -30.19 20.14 -1.18
C PHE A 9 -31.51 19.73 -0.52
N ARG A 10 -32.34 19.00 -1.26
CA ARG A 10 -33.65 18.59 -0.75
C ARG A 10 -33.52 17.51 0.31
N GLU A 11 -32.58 16.59 0.12
CA GLU A 11 -32.30 15.50 1.05
C GLU A 11 -30.78 15.20 1.05
N THR A 12 -30.24 14.85 2.21
CA THR A 12 -28.87 14.35 2.34
C THR A 12 -28.92 12.98 2.94
N ILE A 13 -28.14 12.05 2.42
CA ILE A 13 -28.01 10.72 2.99
C ILE A 13 -26.93 10.67 4.07
N GLY A 14 -26.97 9.68 4.95
CA GLY A 14 -25.94 9.43 5.95
C GLY A 14 -24.62 8.99 5.31
N LEU A 15 -23.50 9.15 6.04
CA LEU A 15 -22.20 8.70 5.56
C LEU A 15 -22.15 7.18 5.29
N ASP A 16 -22.76 6.38 6.19
CA ASP A 16 -22.77 4.91 6.05
C ASP A 16 -23.54 4.47 4.81
N GLU A 17 -24.66 5.12 4.52
CA GLU A 17 -25.46 4.88 3.31
C GLU A 17 -24.68 5.30 2.06
N ALA A 18 -23.99 6.44 2.07
CA ALA A 18 -23.14 6.88 0.98
C ALA A 18 -22.00 5.88 0.72
N LEU A 19 -21.36 5.39 1.77
CA LEU A 19 -20.29 4.37 1.67
C LEU A 19 -20.82 3.04 1.09
N MET A 20 -22.01 2.64 1.45
CA MET A 20 -22.66 1.45 0.90
C MET A 20 -22.89 1.60 -0.62
N LEU A 21 -23.53 2.70 -1.04
CA LEU A 21 -23.78 2.99 -2.45
C LEU A 21 -22.46 3.09 -3.26
N VAL A 22 -21.46 3.76 -2.71
CA VAL A 22 -20.13 3.86 -3.32
C VAL A 22 -19.52 2.46 -3.47
N SER A 23 -19.58 1.63 -2.43
CA SER A 23 -19.05 0.27 -2.47
C SER A 23 -19.75 -0.61 -3.50
N GLU A 24 -21.08 -0.57 -3.59
CA GLU A 24 -21.86 -1.33 -4.57
C GLU A 24 -21.58 -0.88 -6.01
N ALA A 25 -21.40 0.42 -6.21
CA ALA A 25 -21.13 1.01 -7.52
C ALA A 25 -19.68 0.87 -7.98
N THR A 26 -18.74 0.56 -7.08
CA THR A 26 -17.32 0.43 -7.39
C THR A 26 -16.96 -1.04 -7.56
N ILE A 27 -16.82 -1.49 -8.79
CA ILE A 27 -16.49 -2.89 -9.13
C ILE A 27 -14.97 -3.01 -9.25
N PRO A 28 -14.31 -3.98 -8.55
CA PRO A 28 -12.89 -4.23 -8.71
C PRO A 28 -12.51 -4.50 -10.17
N LEU A 29 -11.33 -4.02 -10.60
CA LEU A 29 -10.89 -4.17 -11.98
C LEU A 29 -10.53 -5.63 -12.28
N GLU A 30 -11.05 -6.18 -13.36
CA GLU A 30 -10.65 -7.51 -13.84
C GLU A 30 -9.39 -7.46 -14.72
N ARG A 31 -9.02 -6.25 -15.19
CA ARG A 31 -7.84 -6.04 -16.04
C ARG A 31 -6.57 -6.34 -15.29
N THR A 32 -5.68 -7.13 -15.90
CA THR A 32 -4.38 -7.51 -15.38
C THR A 32 -3.25 -6.97 -16.25
N GLU A 33 -2.04 -6.95 -15.70
CA GLU A 33 -0.81 -6.60 -16.40
C GLU A 33 0.37 -7.41 -15.86
N ARG A 34 1.34 -7.69 -16.72
CA ARG A 34 2.56 -8.39 -16.34
C ARG A 34 3.60 -7.38 -15.88
N VAL A 35 4.12 -7.56 -14.66
CA VAL A 35 4.99 -6.58 -14.00
C VAL A 35 6.27 -7.26 -13.54
N ALA A 36 7.40 -6.62 -13.81
CA ALA A 36 8.72 -7.09 -13.39
C ALA A 36 8.86 -7.10 -11.87
N LEU A 37 9.62 -8.06 -11.34
CA LEU A 37 9.82 -8.29 -9.90
C LEU A 37 10.19 -7.01 -9.14
N ALA A 38 11.01 -6.14 -9.72
CA ALA A 38 11.44 -4.87 -9.09
C ALA A 38 10.31 -3.86 -8.89
N GLU A 39 9.20 -4.00 -9.63
CA GLU A 39 8.06 -3.06 -9.61
C GLU A 39 6.82 -3.65 -8.91
N LEU A 40 6.94 -4.86 -8.33
CA LEU A 40 5.81 -5.55 -7.69
C LEU A 40 5.39 -4.95 -6.35
N GLY A 41 6.23 -4.12 -5.72
CA GLY A 41 5.93 -3.54 -4.41
C GLY A 41 4.59 -2.82 -4.36
N GLY A 42 3.70 -3.27 -3.46
CA GLY A 42 2.36 -2.69 -3.30
C GLY A 42 1.34 -3.06 -4.39
N ARG A 43 1.69 -4.00 -5.31
CA ARG A 43 0.75 -4.56 -6.29
C ARG A 43 -0.04 -5.73 -5.66
N VAL A 44 -1.13 -6.09 -6.29
CA VAL A 44 -1.94 -7.26 -5.89
C VAL A 44 -1.84 -8.34 -6.96
N ALA A 45 -1.46 -9.54 -6.57
CA ALA A 45 -1.30 -10.67 -7.48
C ALA A 45 -2.65 -11.05 -8.12
N ALA A 46 -2.63 -11.30 -9.43
CA ALA A 46 -3.79 -11.77 -10.18
C ALA A 46 -3.79 -13.29 -10.40
N VAL A 47 -2.69 -13.96 -10.02
CA VAL A 47 -2.49 -15.41 -10.19
C VAL A 47 -1.85 -16.01 -8.94
N ASP A 48 -2.04 -17.31 -8.77
CA ASP A 48 -1.26 -18.10 -7.82
C ASP A 48 0.13 -18.36 -8.40
N VAL A 49 1.17 -18.24 -7.56
CA VAL A 49 2.54 -18.62 -7.92
C VAL A 49 2.97 -19.78 -7.04
N VAL A 50 3.24 -20.91 -7.71
CA VAL A 50 3.67 -22.15 -7.08
C VAL A 50 5.16 -22.39 -7.42
N SER A 51 5.94 -22.74 -6.43
CA SER A 51 7.37 -23.03 -6.64
C SER A 51 7.56 -24.33 -7.43
N GLU A 52 8.44 -24.30 -8.41
CA GLU A 52 8.99 -25.48 -9.08
C GLU A 52 10.40 -25.80 -8.56
N GLN A 53 10.95 -24.96 -7.70
CA GLN A 53 12.32 -25.02 -7.20
C GLN A 53 12.40 -25.40 -5.73
N HIS A 54 13.52 -26.01 -5.35
CA HIS A 54 13.93 -26.10 -3.94
C HIS A 54 14.71 -24.86 -3.53
N VAL A 55 14.47 -24.35 -2.31
CA VAL A 55 15.32 -23.31 -1.70
C VAL A 55 15.78 -23.78 -0.32
N PRO A 56 17.09 -23.90 -0.09
CA PRO A 56 18.17 -23.82 -1.08
C PRO A 56 18.12 -24.97 -2.09
N PRO A 57 18.72 -24.82 -3.29
CA PRO A 57 18.67 -25.83 -4.35
C PRO A 57 19.59 -27.03 -4.11
N PHE A 58 20.46 -26.96 -3.10
CA PHE A 58 21.40 -28.02 -2.70
C PHE A 58 21.64 -28.00 -1.19
N ASP A 59 22.17 -29.09 -0.62
CA ASP A 59 22.67 -29.11 0.75
C ASP A 59 23.92 -28.23 0.84
N ARG A 60 23.97 -27.34 1.85
CA ARG A 60 25.05 -26.34 2.00
C ARG A 60 25.56 -26.28 3.43
N ALA A 61 26.82 -25.88 3.62
CA ALA A 61 27.35 -25.58 4.93
C ALA A 61 26.60 -24.43 5.59
N ALA A 62 26.17 -24.61 6.83
CA ALA A 62 25.55 -23.54 7.62
C ALA A 62 26.57 -22.72 8.42
N MET A 63 27.80 -23.21 8.56
CA MET A 63 28.90 -22.60 9.28
C MET A 63 30.21 -22.73 8.48
N ASP A 64 31.15 -21.83 8.73
CA ASP A 64 32.52 -21.97 8.25
C ASP A 64 33.22 -23.10 9.01
N GLY A 65 33.95 -23.95 8.31
CA GLY A 65 34.63 -25.07 8.95
C GLY A 65 35.05 -26.17 8.01
N PHE A 66 34.85 -27.39 8.40
CA PHE A 66 35.25 -28.58 7.65
C PHE A 66 34.07 -29.52 7.47
N ALA A 67 33.72 -29.79 6.21
CA ALA A 67 32.76 -30.82 5.83
C ALA A 67 33.38 -32.19 6.03
N VAL A 68 32.74 -33.07 6.78
CA VAL A 68 33.26 -34.36 7.25
C VAL A 68 32.22 -35.47 7.12
N VAL A 69 32.64 -36.70 7.19
CA VAL A 69 31.79 -37.82 7.59
C VAL A 69 31.66 -37.75 9.11
N ALA A 70 30.47 -37.50 9.64
CA ALA A 70 30.23 -37.25 11.07
C ALA A 70 30.83 -38.36 11.96
N GLN A 71 30.74 -39.61 11.53
CA GLN A 71 31.28 -40.76 12.25
C GLN A 71 32.78 -40.69 12.51
N ASP A 72 33.54 -39.97 11.67
CA ASP A 72 35.00 -39.81 11.82
C ASP A 72 35.35 -38.80 12.93
N THR A 73 34.39 -38.08 13.45
CA THR A 73 34.58 -37.14 14.57
C THR A 73 34.23 -37.75 15.92
N PHE A 74 33.61 -38.94 15.95
CA PHE A 74 33.15 -39.55 17.19
C PHE A 74 34.31 -39.85 18.15
N GLY A 75 34.11 -39.48 19.41
CA GLY A 75 35.12 -39.64 20.45
C GLY A 75 36.21 -38.57 20.46
N ALA A 76 36.16 -37.60 19.55
CA ALA A 76 37.10 -36.47 19.54
C ALA A 76 36.86 -35.57 20.77
N ASP A 77 37.94 -35.16 21.42
CA ASP A 77 37.96 -34.12 22.44
C ASP A 77 39.27 -33.32 22.38
N ARG A 78 39.41 -32.29 23.24
CA ARG A 78 40.60 -31.43 23.26
C ARG A 78 41.90 -32.17 23.70
N HIS A 79 41.79 -33.28 24.41
CA HIS A 79 42.91 -34.08 24.88
C HIS A 79 43.25 -35.19 23.89
N GLN A 80 42.22 -35.68 23.17
CA GLN A 80 42.34 -36.74 22.18
C GLN A 80 41.60 -36.34 20.88
N PRO A 81 42.19 -35.43 20.07
CA PRO A 81 41.58 -34.97 18.83
C PRO A 81 41.64 -36.07 17.76
N ASN A 82 40.59 -36.15 16.92
CA ASN A 82 40.64 -36.93 15.70
C ASN A 82 41.35 -36.13 14.60
N THR A 83 42.17 -36.79 13.78
CA THR A 83 42.90 -36.11 12.70
C THR A 83 42.34 -36.58 11.36
N LEU A 84 41.95 -35.63 10.51
CA LEU A 84 41.41 -35.84 9.17
C LEU A 84 42.31 -35.15 8.13
N ARG A 85 42.38 -35.73 6.92
CA ARG A 85 43.13 -35.13 5.81
C ARG A 85 42.24 -34.15 5.04
N CYS A 86 42.63 -32.89 4.95
CA CYS A 86 41.95 -31.89 4.13
C CYS A 86 42.30 -32.08 2.66
N VAL A 87 41.30 -32.44 1.84
CA VAL A 87 41.50 -32.80 0.44
C VAL A 87 41.15 -31.70 -0.54
N GLU A 88 40.35 -30.71 -0.10
CA GLU A 88 39.93 -29.59 -0.91
C GLU A 88 39.53 -28.41 -0.02
N THR A 89 39.51 -27.21 -0.59
CA THR A 89 38.90 -25.99 -0.01
C THR A 89 37.83 -25.47 -0.98
N VAL A 90 36.59 -25.28 -0.47
CA VAL A 90 35.44 -24.86 -1.26
C VAL A 90 34.84 -23.58 -0.70
N PHE A 91 34.84 -22.54 -1.49
CA PHE A 91 34.22 -21.25 -1.14
C PHE A 91 32.80 -21.13 -1.69
N THR A 92 32.03 -20.21 -1.13
CA THR A 92 30.70 -19.88 -1.63
C THR A 92 30.72 -19.51 -3.12
N GLY A 93 29.79 -20.06 -3.89
CA GLY A 93 29.78 -19.92 -5.36
C GLY A 93 30.63 -20.91 -6.13
N GLN A 94 31.42 -21.75 -5.45
CA GLN A 94 32.17 -22.86 -6.05
C GLN A 94 31.43 -24.19 -5.86
N THR A 95 31.69 -25.14 -6.72
CA THR A 95 31.19 -26.52 -6.59
C THR A 95 32.34 -27.43 -6.17
N PRO A 96 32.17 -28.33 -5.17
CA PRO A 96 33.17 -29.32 -4.81
C PRO A 96 33.56 -30.18 -6.01
N LYS A 97 34.87 -30.40 -6.22
CA LYS A 97 35.41 -31.21 -7.31
C LYS A 97 35.69 -32.65 -6.86
N ARG A 98 35.76 -32.83 -5.53
CA ARG A 98 36.03 -34.13 -4.91
C ARG A 98 34.98 -34.46 -3.86
N GLY A 99 34.71 -35.72 -3.68
CA GLY A 99 33.99 -36.24 -2.52
C GLY A 99 34.92 -36.30 -1.28
N VAL A 100 34.31 -36.59 -0.14
CA VAL A 100 34.96 -36.82 1.15
C VAL A 100 34.79 -38.30 1.50
N ASP A 101 35.90 -39.02 1.57
CA ASP A 101 35.95 -40.40 2.03
C ASP A 101 36.24 -40.46 3.55
N ARG A 102 36.22 -41.66 4.14
CA ARG A 102 36.55 -41.86 5.55
C ARG A 102 37.99 -41.39 5.83
N GLY A 103 38.15 -40.61 6.90
CA GLY A 103 39.41 -40.00 7.29
C GLY A 103 39.81 -38.75 6.51
N GLU A 104 38.91 -38.24 5.67
CA GLU A 104 39.11 -37.01 4.90
C GLU A 104 38.12 -35.90 5.35
N CYS A 105 38.44 -34.68 5.01
CA CYS A 105 37.55 -33.50 5.15
C CYS A 105 37.77 -32.51 4.02
N THR A 106 36.80 -31.63 3.82
CA THR A 106 36.90 -30.47 2.92
C THR A 106 36.75 -29.22 3.73
N GLN A 107 37.68 -28.28 3.64
CA GLN A 107 37.47 -26.94 4.20
C GLN A 107 36.37 -26.27 3.43
N ILE A 108 35.35 -25.77 4.12
CA ILE A 108 34.10 -25.25 3.50
C ILE A 108 33.66 -23.94 4.12
N ALA A 109 33.33 -23.00 3.26
CA ALA A 109 32.74 -21.72 3.69
C ALA A 109 31.23 -21.84 3.83
N THR A 110 30.66 -21.04 4.74
CA THR A 110 29.20 -20.90 4.92
C THR A 110 28.50 -20.64 3.58
N GLY A 111 27.44 -21.39 3.29
CA GLY A 111 26.68 -21.31 2.04
C GLY A 111 27.25 -22.09 0.87
N ALA A 112 28.46 -22.65 0.96
CA ALA A 112 29.03 -23.50 -0.08
C ALA A 112 28.34 -24.88 -0.13
N PRO A 113 28.19 -25.50 -1.31
CA PRO A 113 27.58 -26.81 -1.46
C PRO A 113 28.38 -27.89 -0.70
N MET A 114 27.66 -28.80 -0.04
CA MET A 114 28.30 -29.96 0.62
C MET A 114 28.93 -30.88 -0.41
N PRO A 115 30.20 -31.31 -0.18
CA PRO A 115 30.82 -32.34 -1.01
C PRO A 115 30.11 -33.67 -0.83
N GLN A 116 30.12 -34.49 -1.88
CA GLN A 116 29.57 -35.84 -1.81
C GLN A 116 30.30 -36.65 -0.72
N GLY A 117 29.58 -37.42 0.08
CA GLY A 117 30.12 -38.25 1.16
C GLY A 117 30.16 -37.57 2.52
N ALA A 118 30.32 -36.24 2.58
CA ALA A 118 30.19 -35.49 3.84
C ALA A 118 28.72 -35.32 4.24
N ASP A 119 28.42 -35.49 5.54
CA ASP A 119 27.10 -35.39 6.11
C ASP A 119 26.98 -34.41 7.29
N ALA A 120 28.11 -33.77 7.68
CA ALA A 120 28.14 -32.74 8.73
C ALA A 120 29.27 -31.73 8.50
N VAL A 121 29.21 -30.60 9.21
CA VAL A 121 30.28 -29.59 9.24
C VAL A 121 30.73 -29.38 10.68
N VAL A 122 32.04 -29.55 10.92
CA VAL A 122 32.69 -29.11 12.16
C VAL A 122 33.05 -27.64 12.01
N MET A 123 32.64 -26.79 12.97
CA MET A 123 32.97 -25.37 12.95
C MET A 123 34.48 -25.15 13.05
N VAL A 124 34.97 -24.11 12.40
CA VAL A 124 36.40 -23.80 12.37
C VAL A 124 36.98 -23.58 13.78
N GLU A 125 36.22 -23.07 14.70
CA GLU A 125 36.58 -22.81 16.11
C GLU A 125 36.85 -24.10 16.91
N GLU A 126 36.31 -25.22 16.42
CA GLU A 126 36.49 -26.57 17.01
C GLU A 126 37.52 -27.40 16.27
N THR A 127 38.42 -26.76 15.53
CA THR A 127 39.45 -27.40 14.73
C THR A 127 40.80 -26.69 14.87
N ASP A 128 41.87 -27.38 14.49
CA ASP A 128 43.17 -26.78 14.29
C ASP A 128 43.83 -27.39 13.03
N ARG A 129 44.18 -26.53 12.08
CA ARG A 129 44.85 -26.92 10.84
C ARG A 129 46.34 -26.68 10.94
N GLY A 130 47.13 -27.78 10.88
CA GLY A 130 48.58 -27.72 10.82
C GLY A 130 49.10 -27.15 9.49
N ASN A 131 50.42 -27.10 9.34
CA ASN A 131 51.10 -26.68 8.11
C ASN A 131 51.04 -27.72 6.99
N ASP A 132 50.64 -28.94 7.33
CA ASP A 132 50.35 -30.06 6.42
C ASP A 132 48.82 -30.12 6.17
N ASP A 133 48.37 -30.93 5.25
CA ASP A 133 46.95 -31.12 4.94
C ASP A 133 46.15 -31.81 6.07
N GLN A 134 46.68 -31.85 7.29
CA GLN A 134 46.08 -32.48 8.46
C GLN A 134 45.25 -31.46 9.25
N VAL A 135 44.03 -31.85 9.63
CA VAL A 135 43.10 -31.05 10.45
C VAL A 135 42.74 -31.83 11.70
N ARG A 136 43.01 -31.26 12.86
CA ARG A 136 42.62 -31.82 14.15
C ARG A 136 41.23 -31.36 14.52
N ILE A 137 40.36 -32.31 14.85
CA ILE A 137 38.97 -32.10 15.25
C ILE A 137 38.87 -32.27 16.78
N PHE A 138 38.34 -31.30 17.47
CA PHE A 138 38.25 -31.28 18.95
C PHE A 138 36.86 -31.58 19.48
N THR A 139 35.82 -31.56 18.61
CA THR A 139 34.43 -31.77 19.02
C THR A 139 33.71 -32.66 18.02
N PRO A 140 33.01 -33.71 18.47
CA PRO A 140 32.24 -34.57 17.58
C PRO A 140 31.00 -33.81 17.04
N VAL A 141 30.64 -34.12 15.81
CA VAL A 141 29.40 -33.65 15.19
C VAL A 141 28.50 -34.84 14.81
N TYR A 142 27.21 -34.62 14.80
CA TYR A 142 26.24 -35.63 14.39
C TYR A 142 25.85 -35.47 12.93
N PRO A 143 25.36 -36.51 12.25
CA PRO A 143 24.83 -36.39 10.90
C PRO A 143 23.83 -35.26 10.77
N ASN A 144 24.01 -34.44 9.73
CA ASN A 144 23.25 -33.23 9.41
C ASN A 144 23.51 -32.00 10.32
N GLN A 145 24.41 -32.08 11.28
CA GLN A 145 24.81 -30.95 12.10
C GLN A 145 25.50 -29.88 11.24
N ASN A 146 25.09 -28.63 11.38
CA ASN A 146 25.58 -27.46 10.62
C ASN A 146 25.44 -27.61 9.10
N VAL A 147 24.43 -28.36 8.63
CA VAL A 147 24.08 -28.50 7.21
C VAL A 147 22.70 -27.90 6.96
N GLY A 148 22.63 -26.90 6.10
CA GLY A 148 21.39 -26.38 5.54
C GLY A 148 20.89 -27.28 4.41
N ARG A 149 19.78 -27.98 4.64
CA ARG A 149 19.26 -28.98 3.71
C ARG A 149 18.66 -28.36 2.48
N ARG A 150 18.78 -29.01 1.34
CA ARG A 150 18.02 -28.71 0.12
C ARG A 150 16.54 -28.68 0.42
N GLY A 151 15.87 -27.57 0.00
CA GLY A 151 14.44 -27.38 0.20
C GLY A 151 14.00 -27.15 1.64
N ALA A 152 14.92 -26.79 2.54
CA ALA A 152 14.57 -26.52 3.94
C ALA A 152 13.63 -25.32 4.10
N ASP A 153 13.61 -24.39 3.15
CA ASP A 153 12.76 -23.20 3.16
C ASP A 153 11.57 -23.32 2.18
N ILE A 154 11.86 -23.65 0.91
CA ILE A 154 10.84 -23.79 -0.13
C ILE A 154 11.01 -25.13 -0.85
N VAL A 155 9.89 -25.80 -1.10
CA VAL A 155 9.87 -27.05 -1.86
C VAL A 155 8.96 -26.92 -3.11
N PRO A 156 9.21 -27.71 -4.17
CA PRO A 156 8.31 -27.77 -5.33
C PRO A 156 6.87 -28.09 -4.89
N GLY A 157 5.89 -27.41 -5.52
CA GLY A 157 4.47 -27.52 -5.18
C GLY A 157 4.01 -26.58 -4.06
N GLN A 158 4.91 -25.88 -3.38
CA GLN A 158 4.56 -24.90 -2.36
C GLN A 158 4.03 -23.61 -3.02
N THR A 159 2.85 -23.17 -2.62
CA THR A 159 2.30 -21.86 -3.03
C THR A 159 3.02 -20.74 -2.30
N LEU A 160 3.64 -19.82 -3.04
CA LEU A 160 4.38 -18.66 -2.54
C LEU A 160 3.49 -17.41 -2.46
N VAL A 161 2.64 -17.26 -3.46
CA VAL A 161 1.71 -16.13 -3.61
C VAL A 161 0.38 -16.68 -4.09
N ARG A 162 -0.71 -16.16 -3.58
CA ARG A 162 -2.07 -16.46 -4.04
C ARG A 162 -2.68 -15.26 -4.75
N CYS A 163 -3.57 -15.53 -5.68
CA CYS A 163 -4.41 -14.50 -6.28
C CYS A 163 -5.09 -13.67 -5.17
N GLY A 164 -5.03 -12.34 -5.29
CA GLY A 164 -5.52 -11.40 -4.27
C GLY A 164 -4.49 -11.02 -3.20
N ASP A 165 -3.32 -11.63 -3.16
CA ASP A 165 -2.28 -11.27 -2.21
C ASP A 165 -1.64 -9.92 -2.53
N LEU A 166 -1.54 -9.05 -1.52
CA LEU A 166 -0.74 -7.82 -1.60
C LEU A 166 0.75 -8.18 -1.53
N LEU A 167 1.52 -7.73 -2.53
CA LEU A 167 2.93 -8.04 -2.70
C LEU A 167 3.79 -7.07 -1.87
N GLY A 168 4.17 -7.52 -0.68
CA GLY A 168 5.16 -6.86 0.18
C GLY A 168 6.54 -7.49 0.03
N ALA A 169 7.54 -6.91 0.71
CA ALA A 169 8.94 -7.30 0.61
C ALA A 169 9.19 -8.81 0.83
N GLY A 170 8.51 -9.44 1.80
CA GLY A 170 8.66 -10.87 2.07
C GLY A 170 8.22 -11.76 0.90
N ARG A 171 7.05 -11.47 0.30
CA ARG A 171 6.56 -12.21 -0.87
C ARG A 171 7.46 -12.00 -2.09
N ILE A 172 7.91 -10.76 -2.32
CA ILE A 172 8.87 -10.44 -3.39
C ILE A 172 10.18 -11.21 -3.18
N GLY A 173 10.67 -11.31 -1.95
CA GLY A 173 11.84 -12.10 -1.61
C GLY A 173 11.65 -13.59 -1.90
N ALA A 174 10.49 -14.17 -1.59
CA ALA A 174 10.17 -15.57 -1.90
C ALA A 174 10.11 -15.82 -3.42
N LEU A 175 9.51 -14.90 -4.19
CA LEU A 175 9.50 -14.96 -5.66
C LEU A 175 10.92 -14.89 -6.23
N ALA A 176 11.75 -13.98 -5.71
CA ALA A 176 13.15 -13.86 -6.12
C ALA A 176 13.95 -15.13 -5.82
N ALA A 177 13.72 -15.76 -4.67
CA ALA A 177 14.43 -16.97 -4.24
C ALA A 177 14.20 -18.18 -5.18
N VAL A 178 13.05 -18.20 -5.88
CA VAL A 178 12.71 -19.23 -6.87
C VAL A 178 12.97 -18.78 -8.31
N GLY A 179 13.59 -17.60 -8.52
CA GLY A 179 14.01 -17.12 -9.83
C GLY A 179 12.87 -16.52 -10.67
N THR A 180 11.74 -16.12 -10.07
CA THR A 180 10.64 -15.44 -10.76
C THR A 180 11.09 -14.05 -11.21
N ALA A 181 10.98 -13.76 -12.51
CA ALA A 181 11.36 -12.46 -13.07
C ALA A 181 10.22 -11.45 -13.09
N ASP A 182 9.00 -11.90 -13.30
CA ASP A 182 7.78 -11.12 -13.38
C ASP A 182 6.56 -11.98 -13.05
N ILE A 183 5.44 -11.36 -12.66
CA ILE A 183 4.16 -12.04 -12.48
C ILE A 183 3.01 -11.19 -12.99
N GLU A 184 1.86 -11.81 -13.14
CA GLU A 184 0.62 -11.14 -13.47
C GLU A 184 -0.04 -10.56 -12.21
N VAL A 185 -0.39 -9.28 -12.27
CA VAL A 185 -1.00 -8.52 -11.17
C VAL A 185 -2.21 -7.76 -11.67
N TYR A 186 -3.15 -7.42 -10.79
CA TYR A 186 -4.25 -6.53 -11.14
C TYR A 186 -3.71 -5.16 -11.54
N ALA A 187 -4.27 -4.59 -12.62
CA ALA A 187 -3.87 -3.27 -13.11
C ALA A 187 -4.25 -2.18 -12.10
N LYS A 188 -3.46 -1.11 -12.07
CA LYS A 188 -3.81 0.07 -11.26
C LYS A 188 -5.01 0.79 -11.89
N PRO A 189 -6.02 1.23 -11.10
CA PRO A 189 -7.11 2.03 -11.62
C PRO A 189 -6.60 3.36 -12.15
N SER A 190 -7.05 3.72 -13.35
CA SER A 190 -6.83 5.01 -13.98
C SER A 190 -7.92 5.98 -13.53
N VAL A 191 -7.52 7.11 -12.97
CA VAL A 191 -8.43 8.10 -12.38
C VAL A 191 -8.27 9.43 -13.08
N ALA A 192 -9.31 9.90 -13.76
CA ALA A 192 -9.37 11.23 -14.32
C ALA A 192 -9.70 12.24 -13.22
N LEU A 193 -8.87 13.29 -13.11
CA LEU A 193 -9.06 14.39 -12.15
C LEU A 193 -9.34 15.68 -12.93
N LEU A 194 -10.52 16.26 -12.73
CA LEU A 194 -10.93 17.51 -13.34
C LEU A 194 -11.24 18.55 -12.26
N SER A 195 -10.57 19.70 -12.35
CA SER A 195 -10.98 20.90 -11.61
C SER A 195 -11.95 21.70 -12.47
N THR A 196 -12.98 22.27 -11.87
CA THR A 196 -13.95 23.15 -12.54
C THR A 196 -14.01 24.49 -11.84
N GLY A 197 -14.13 25.55 -12.61
CA GLY A 197 -14.19 26.94 -12.14
C GLY A 197 -13.32 27.86 -12.99
N ASP A 198 -13.91 28.94 -13.48
CA ASP A 198 -13.20 29.94 -14.30
C ASP A 198 -12.15 30.72 -13.48
N GLU A 199 -12.27 30.68 -12.14
CA GLU A 199 -11.33 31.28 -11.21
C GLU A 199 -10.05 30.43 -11.01
N ILE A 200 -10.04 29.17 -11.46
CA ILE A 200 -8.97 28.23 -11.14
C ILE A 200 -7.83 28.33 -12.15
N VAL A 201 -6.61 28.57 -11.65
CA VAL A 201 -5.37 28.60 -12.46
C VAL A 201 -4.32 27.64 -11.90
N GLY A 202 -3.43 27.16 -12.76
CA GLY A 202 -2.32 26.28 -12.35
C GLY A 202 -1.29 27.01 -11.49
N PRO A 203 -0.68 26.37 -10.49
CA PRO A 203 0.45 26.92 -9.75
C PRO A 203 1.59 27.34 -10.68
N GLY A 204 2.23 28.47 -10.32
CA GLY A 204 3.32 29.05 -11.13
C GLY A 204 2.86 30.09 -12.16
N GLN A 205 1.56 30.24 -12.39
CA GLN A 205 1.00 31.31 -13.21
C GLN A 205 0.70 32.54 -12.34
N ALA A 206 0.73 33.75 -12.96
CA ALA A 206 0.31 34.95 -12.25
C ALA A 206 -1.21 34.98 -12.07
N LEU A 207 -1.67 35.34 -10.86
CA LEU A 207 -3.10 35.46 -10.56
C LEU A 207 -3.64 36.81 -11.08
N ALA A 208 -4.72 36.74 -11.85
CA ALA A 208 -5.58 37.90 -12.10
C ALA A 208 -6.55 38.12 -10.92
N PRO A 209 -7.15 39.33 -10.80
CA PRO A 209 -8.16 39.55 -9.78
C PRO A 209 -9.29 38.52 -9.86
N GLY A 210 -9.63 37.91 -8.71
CA GLY A 210 -10.66 36.86 -8.61
C GLY A 210 -10.19 35.45 -8.89
N GLN A 211 -8.93 35.25 -9.28
CA GLN A 211 -8.37 33.92 -9.52
C GLN A 211 -7.67 33.36 -8.28
N ILE A 212 -7.67 32.01 -8.19
CA ILE A 212 -7.00 31.24 -7.15
C ILE A 212 -6.24 30.06 -7.78
N TYR A 213 -5.25 29.52 -7.06
CA TYR A 213 -4.53 28.35 -7.53
C TYR A 213 -5.33 27.06 -7.30
N ASP A 214 -5.21 26.13 -8.25
CA ASP A 214 -5.75 24.76 -8.11
C ASP A 214 -5.00 23.99 -7.02
N VAL A 215 -5.64 23.83 -5.87
CA VAL A 215 -5.16 23.06 -4.75
C VAL A 215 -5.64 21.61 -4.86
N ASN A 216 -6.91 21.44 -5.26
CA ASN A 216 -7.60 20.17 -5.18
C ASN A 216 -6.97 19.12 -6.11
N ARG A 217 -6.63 19.49 -7.32
CA ARG A 217 -5.97 18.60 -8.28
C ARG A 217 -4.74 17.94 -7.66
N PHE A 218 -3.84 18.71 -7.06
CA PHE A 218 -2.56 18.21 -6.54
C PHE A 218 -2.75 17.36 -5.27
N THR A 219 -3.70 17.73 -4.41
CA THR A 219 -4.03 16.91 -3.24
C THR A 219 -4.67 15.57 -3.65
N LEU A 220 -5.59 15.59 -4.62
CA LEU A 220 -6.23 14.39 -5.14
C LEU A 220 -5.25 13.51 -5.91
N GLU A 221 -4.36 14.08 -6.76
CA GLU A 221 -3.29 13.30 -7.41
C GLU A 221 -2.44 12.56 -6.40
N THR A 222 -2.09 13.20 -5.29
CA THR A 222 -1.32 12.59 -4.20
C THR A 222 -2.09 11.45 -3.57
N VAL A 223 -3.36 11.66 -3.23
CA VAL A 223 -4.23 10.61 -2.65
C VAL A 223 -4.36 9.42 -3.60
N VAL A 224 -4.64 9.67 -4.89
CA VAL A 224 -4.78 8.59 -5.88
C VAL A 224 -3.52 7.74 -5.96
N ARG A 225 -2.36 8.37 -6.09
CA ARG A 225 -1.06 7.66 -6.20
C ARG A 225 -0.74 6.87 -4.93
N SER A 226 -0.99 7.44 -3.75
CA SER A 226 -0.72 6.79 -2.46
C SER A 226 -1.64 5.60 -2.19
N HIS A 227 -2.79 5.54 -2.85
CA HIS A 227 -3.78 4.48 -2.66
C HIS A 227 -3.96 3.56 -3.87
N GLY A 228 -2.91 3.41 -4.68
CA GLY A 228 -2.81 2.38 -5.72
C GLY A 228 -3.37 2.76 -7.09
N GLY A 229 -3.76 4.03 -7.30
CA GLY A 229 -4.27 4.51 -8.57
C GLY A 229 -3.21 5.21 -9.44
N LEU A 230 -3.55 5.40 -10.72
CA LEU A 230 -2.86 6.24 -11.69
C LEU A 230 -3.66 7.53 -11.86
N ALA A 231 -3.14 8.65 -11.39
CA ALA A 231 -3.79 9.94 -11.51
C ALA A 231 -3.49 10.56 -12.89
N VAL A 232 -4.54 10.92 -13.61
CA VAL A 232 -4.46 11.66 -14.88
C VAL A 232 -5.19 12.99 -14.68
N GLY A 233 -4.41 14.07 -14.59
CA GLY A 233 -4.96 15.42 -14.47
C GLY A 233 -5.36 15.97 -15.83
N TYR A 234 -6.58 16.48 -15.92
CA TYR A 234 -7.07 17.20 -17.08
C TYR A 234 -7.01 18.72 -16.86
N ALA A 235 -6.99 19.48 -17.95
CA ALA A 235 -7.13 20.92 -17.85
C ALA A 235 -8.48 21.29 -17.24
N SER A 236 -8.52 22.41 -16.50
CA SER A 236 -9.77 22.93 -15.96
C SER A 236 -10.83 23.07 -17.07
N ALA A 237 -12.00 22.49 -16.86
CA ALA A 237 -13.12 22.70 -17.75
C ALA A 237 -13.82 24.02 -17.42
N ALA A 238 -14.25 24.74 -18.45
CA ALA A 238 -15.10 25.92 -18.25
C ALA A 238 -16.40 25.52 -17.54
N ASP A 239 -16.92 26.41 -16.73
CA ASP A 239 -18.14 26.17 -15.93
C ASP A 239 -19.39 26.27 -16.80
N THR A 240 -19.46 25.47 -17.86
CA THR A 240 -20.56 25.32 -18.78
C THR A 240 -20.96 23.86 -18.96
N LEU A 241 -22.25 23.60 -19.19
CA LEU A 241 -22.74 22.22 -19.36
C LEU A 241 -22.07 21.52 -20.54
N ASP A 242 -21.88 22.20 -21.66
CA ASP A 242 -21.28 21.64 -22.87
C ASP A 242 -19.79 21.28 -22.63
N ALA A 243 -19.03 22.16 -21.95
CA ALA A 243 -17.63 21.89 -21.63
C ALA A 243 -17.47 20.71 -20.68
N LEU A 244 -18.33 20.61 -19.65
CA LEU A 244 -18.30 19.48 -18.71
C LEU A 244 -18.75 18.18 -19.35
N THR A 245 -19.76 18.25 -20.23
CA THR A 245 -20.20 17.10 -21.03
C THR A 245 -19.04 16.56 -21.88
N ALA A 246 -18.37 17.43 -22.64
CA ALA A 246 -17.20 17.05 -23.45
C ALA A 246 -16.05 16.52 -22.59
N ALA A 247 -15.82 17.09 -21.41
CA ALA A 247 -14.81 16.60 -20.48
C ALA A 247 -15.12 15.21 -19.92
N VAL A 248 -16.38 14.92 -19.58
CA VAL A 248 -16.83 13.57 -19.19
C VAL A 248 -16.63 12.57 -20.31
N GLU A 249 -17.00 12.90 -21.55
CA GLU A 249 -16.80 12.04 -22.72
C GLU A 249 -15.30 11.77 -22.96
N ALA A 250 -14.44 12.78 -22.86
CA ALA A 250 -13.00 12.63 -23.00
C ALA A 250 -12.38 11.72 -21.92
N CYS A 251 -13.01 11.66 -20.75
CA CYS A 251 -12.55 10.87 -19.60
C CYS A 251 -13.20 9.48 -19.53
N ALA A 252 -14.10 9.12 -20.44
CA ALA A 252 -14.87 7.85 -20.42
C ALA A 252 -14.00 6.58 -20.50
N THR A 253 -12.72 6.71 -20.87
CA THR A 253 -11.76 5.60 -20.93
C THR A 253 -11.10 5.29 -19.58
N HIS A 254 -11.32 6.13 -18.56
CA HIS A 254 -10.78 5.93 -17.22
C HIS A 254 -11.72 5.07 -16.35
N ASP A 255 -11.14 4.49 -15.30
CA ASP A 255 -11.87 3.59 -14.38
C ASP A 255 -12.68 4.37 -13.32
N LEU A 256 -12.34 5.65 -13.12
CA LEU A 256 -13.01 6.56 -12.19
C LEU A 256 -12.82 8.01 -12.65
N LEU A 257 -13.88 8.79 -12.60
CA LEU A 257 -13.86 10.24 -12.81
C LEU A 257 -14.06 10.96 -11.48
N VAL A 258 -13.20 11.94 -11.19
CA VAL A 258 -13.30 12.78 -10.00
C VAL A 258 -13.31 14.24 -10.41
N PHE A 259 -14.40 14.93 -10.06
CA PHE A 259 -14.51 16.37 -10.22
C PHE A 259 -14.26 17.09 -8.90
N SER A 260 -13.59 18.22 -8.93
CA SER A 260 -13.49 19.13 -7.79
C SER A 260 -13.94 20.52 -8.17
N GLY A 261 -14.95 21.03 -7.47
CA GLY A 261 -15.66 22.26 -7.83
C GLY A 261 -17.00 21.96 -8.51
N GLY A 262 -17.72 23.00 -8.94
CA GLY A 262 -19.01 22.88 -9.63
C GLY A 262 -20.17 22.25 -8.84
N SER A 263 -19.93 21.80 -7.61
CA SER A 263 -20.92 21.14 -6.73
C SER A 263 -21.42 22.07 -5.60
N SER A 264 -21.63 23.35 -5.88
CA SER A 264 -22.13 24.32 -4.88
C SER A 264 -23.65 24.47 -4.99
N VAL A 265 -24.32 24.92 -3.90
CA VAL A 265 -25.70 25.37 -3.89
C VAL A 265 -25.96 26.63 -4.75
N GLY A 266 -25.07 26.92 -5.72
CA GLY A 266 -25.23 27.96 -6.73
C GLY A 266 -26.38 27.66 -7.70
N GLU A 267 -26.62 28.56 -8.65
CA GLU A 267 -27.70 28.48 -9.63
C GLU A 267 -27.65 27.23 -10.53
N ARG A 268 -26.46 26.60 -10.64
CA ARG A 268 -26.21 25.39 -11.47
C ARG A 268 -25.25 24.46 -10.75
N ASP A 269 -25.73 23.29 -10.38
CA ASP A 269 -24.88 22.14 -10.10
C ASP A 269 -24.66 21.40 -11.43
N LEU A 270 -23.69 21.89 -12.22
CA LEU A 270 -23.47 21.40 -13.57
C LEU A 270 -23.07 19.93 -13.62
N ILE A 271 -22.38 19.43 -12.59
CA ILE A 271 -21.99 18.02 -12.51
C ILE A 271 -23.24 17.15 -12.30
N LEU A 272 -24.17 17.60 -11.46
CA LEU A 272 -25.45 16.93 -11.28
C LEU A 272 -26.24 16.92 -12.59
N ASP A 273 -26.28 18.06 -13.31
CA ASP A 273 -27.00 18.16 -14.59
C ASP A 273 -26.41 17.22 -15.65
N VAL A 274 -25.07 17.10 -15.75
CA VAL A 274 -24.38 16.13 -16.64
C VAL A 274 -24.74 14.70 -16.25
N LEU A 275 -24.67 14.35 -14.97
CA LEU A 275 -25.03 13.00 -14.51
C LEU A 275 -26.48 12.64 -14.80
N GLN A 276 -27.41 13.61 -14.63
CA GLN A 276 -28.83 13.40 -14.93
C GLN A 276 -29.10 13.20 -16.44
N GLN A 277 -28.31 13.84 -17.30
CA GLN A 277 -28.49 13.76 -18.75
C GLN A 277 -27.80 12.55 -19.38
N GLN A 278 -26.63 12.18 -18.89
CA GLN A 278 -25.77 11.16 -19.51
C GLN A 278 -25.64 9.85 -18.72
N GLY A 279 -26.17 9.82 -17.49
CA GLY A 279 -25.93 8.69 -16.61
C GLY A 279 -26.99 8.52 -15.54
N GLU A 280 -26.52 8.07 -14.39
CA GLU A 280 -27.32 7.79 -13.20
C GLU A 280 -26.76 8.56 -11.99
N VAL A 281 -27.61 9.21 -11.23
CA VAL A 281 -27.27 9.84 -9.94
C VAL A 281 -27.65 8.88 -8.82
N LEU A 282 -26.67 8.44 -8.04
CA LEU A 282 -26.87 7.55 -6.91
C LEU A 282 -27.14 8.33 -5.62
N PHE A 283 -26.45 9.47 -5.40
CA PHE A 283 -26.80 10.44 -4.38
C PHE A 283 -26.30 11.84 -4.72
N HIS A 284 -26.97 12.84 -4.11
CA HIS A 284 -26.58 14.24 -4.18
C HIS A 284 -26.71 14.87 -2.80
N GLY A 285 -25.56 15.06 -2.14
CA GLY A 285 -25.44 15.56 -0.78
C GLY A 285 -25.32 14.46 0.27
N ILE A 286 -24.34 14.62 1.15
CA ILE A 286 -24.10 13.74 2.30
C ILE A 286 -24.12 14.52 3.61
N ALA A 287 -24.60 13.88 4.68
CA ALA A 287 -24.69 14.49 6.01
C ALA A 287 -23.34 14.49 6.74
N VAL A 288 -22.33 15.16 6.15
CA VAL A 288 -20.98 15.31 6.72
C VAL A 288 -20.60 16.78 6.90
N LYS A 289 -19.56 17.02 7.69
CA LYS A 289 -18.91 18.32 7.87
C LYS A 289 -17.38 18.13 8.04
N PRO A 290 -16.56 18.78 7.19
CA PRO A 290 -16.95 19.49 5.96
C PRO A 290 -17.31 18.51 4.83
N GLY A 291 -17.84 19.01 3.70
CA GLY A 291 -18.00 18.21 2.48
C GLY A 291 -19.43 17.81 2.11
N LYS A 292 -20.45 18.48 2.69
CA LYS A 292 -21.87 18.22 2.39
C LYS A 292 -22.20 18.15 0.87
N PRO A 293 -21.74 19.10 0.01
CA PRO A 293 -22.08 19.10 -1.41
C PRO A 293 -21.21 18.09 -2.17
N THR A 294 -21.57 16.83 -2.12
CA THR A 294 -20.91 15.74 -2.83
C THR A 294 -21.96 15.01 -3.66
N VAL A 295 -21.67 14.78 -4.92
CA VAL A 295 -22.51 14.00 -5.82
C VAL A 295 -21.78 12.73 -6.24
N PHE A 296 -22.50 11.64 -6.35
CA PHE A 296 -21.97 10.37 -6.85
C PHE A 296 -22.95 9.72 -7.81
N GLY A 297 -22.41 9.20 -8.90
CA GLY A 297 -23.21 8.58 -9.95
C GLY A 297 -22.34 7.77 -10.90
N ARG A 298 -22.87 7.45 -12.06
CA ARG A 298 -22.21 6.71 -13.15
C ARG A 298 -22.54 7.34 -14.50
N VAL A 299 -21.57 7.35 -15.40
CA VAL A 299 -21.76 7.65 -16.82
C VAL A 299 -21.20 6.49 -17.63
N ALA A 300 -22.04 5.89 -18.49
CA ALA A 300 -21.67 4.71 -19.29
C ALA A 300 -21.02 3.57 -18.45
N GLY A 301 -21.46 3.41 -17.19
CA GLY A 301 -20.93 2.42 -16.25
C GLY A 301 -19.70 2.86 -15.44
N THR A 302 -19.02 3.93 -15.85
CA THR A 302 -17.87 4.49 -15.11
C THR A 302 -18.35 5.30 -13.89
N PRO A 303 -17.86 5.03 -12.67
CA PRO A 303 -18.17 5.81 -11.50
C PRO A 303 -17.68 7.26 -11.64
N VAL A 304 -18.49 8.20 -11.18
CA VAL A 304 -18.23 9.64 -11.19
C VAL A 304 -18.44 10.19 -9.79
N LEU A 305 -17.42 10.81 -9.21
CA LEU A 305 -17.45 11.44 -7.90
C LEU A 305 -17.24 12.96 -8.05
N GLY A 306 -18.28 13.74 -7.80
CA GLY A 306 -18.20 15.18 -7.71
C GLY A 306 -17.96 15.62 -6.27
N MET A 307 -16.86 16.34 -6.04
CA MET A 307 -16.39 16.74 -4.72
C MET A 307 -16.44 18.26 -4.56
N PRO A 308 -16.58 18.76 -3.30
CA PRO A 308 -16.62 20.19 -3.03
C PRO A 308 -15.39 20.94 -3.53
N GLY A 309 -15.57 22.17 -4.02
CA GLY A 309 -14.45 23.03 -4.44
C GLY A 309 -13.56 23.51 -3.28
N TYR A 310 -14.08 23.60 -2.06
CA TYR A 310 -13.28 24.00 -0.89
C TYR A 310 -12.24 22.94 -0.51
N PRO A 311 -10.93 23.30 -0.38
CA PRO A 311 -9.83 22.33 -0.26
C PRO A 311 -9.95 21.36 0.90
N THR A 312 -10.26 21.83 2.12
CA THR A 312 -10.43 20.93 3.28
C THR A 312 -11.63 20.01 3.10
N SER A 313 -12.74 20.50 2.51
CA SER A 313 -13.91 19.66 2.20
C SER A 313 -13.59 18.60 1.15
N CYS A 314 -12.88 18.97 0.10
CA CYS A 314 -12.45 18.05 -0.96
C CYS A 314 -11.55 16.95 -0.39
N LEU A 315 -10.51 17.31 0.35
CA LEU A 315 -9.55 16.36 0.88
C LEU A 315 -10.16 15.48 1.98
N SER A 316 -11.03 16.00 2.86
CA SER A 316 -11.74 15.15 3.84
C SER A 316 -12.65 14.13 3.17
N ASN A 317 -13.36 14.51 2.10
CA ASN A 317 -14.16 13.57 1.31
C ASN A 317 -13.31 12.56 0.55
N ALA A 318 -12.08 12.94 0.14
CA ALA A 318 -11.15 11.97 -0.42
C ALA A 318 -10.79 10.86 0.60
N TYR A 319 -10.55 11.22 1.86
CA TYR A 319 -10.31 10.21 2.91
C TYR A 319 -11.53 9.34 3.18
N MET A 320 -12.73 9.93 3.20
CA MET A 320 -13.97 9.20 3.51
C MET A 320 -14.49 8.34 2.35
N LEU A 321 -14.43 8.84 1.11
CA LEU A 321 -15.07 8.21 -0.06
C LEU A 321 -14.08 7.73 -1.13
N LEU A 322 -13.14 8.59 -1.57
CA LEU A 322 -12.26 8.29 -2.69
C LEU A 322 -11.27 7.17 -2.37
N ILE A 323 -10.65 7.19 -1.18
CA ILE A 323 -9.71 6.15 -0.77
C ILE A 323 -10.36 4.75 -0.75
N PRO A 324 -11.54 4.53 -0.14
CA PRO A 324 -12.25 3.27 -0.24
C PRO A 324 -12.49 2.80 -1.69
N MET A 325 -12.90 3.71 -2.58
CA MET A 325 -13.12 3.42 -4.00
C MET A 325 -11.84 2.95 -4.68
N LEU A 326 -10.75 3.72 -4.55
CA LEU A 326 -9.45 3.41 -5.15
C LEU A 326 -8.94 2.04 -4.73
N ARG A 327 -9.00 1.77 -3.42
CA ARG A 327 -8.51 0.51 -2.88
C ARG A 327 -9.35 -0.67 -3.34
N ARG A 328 -10.66 -0.48 -3.46
CA ARG A 328 -11.56 -1.51 -4.00
C ARG A 328 -11.30 -1.78 -5.47
N LEU A 329 -11.18 -0.74 -6.31
CA LEU A 329 -10.82 -0.86 -7.74
C LEU A 329 -9.49 -1.61 -7.93
N ALA A 330 -8.50 -1.33 -7.08
CA ALA A 330 -7.14 -1.89 -7.14
C ALA A 330 -6.98 -3.23 -6.41
N HIS A 331 -8.04 -3.88 -5.93
CA HIS A 331 -8.01 -5.09 -5.09
C HIS A 331 -7.17 -4.93 -3.80
N LEU A 332 -6.85 -3.71 -3.38
CA LEU A 332 -6.09 -3.46 -2.17
C LEU A 332 -6.95 -3.73 -0.92
N PRO A 333 -6.35 -4.18 0.19
CA PRO A 333 -7.07 -4.28 1.46
C PRO A 333 -7.73 -2.95 1.85
N PRO A 334 -8.85 -2.96 2.59
CA PRO A 334 -9.49 -1.74 3.09
C PRO A 334 -8.49 -0.82 3.80
N TYR A 335 -8.65 0.49 3.63
CA TYR A 335 -7.80 1.47 4.30
C TYR A 335 -7.98 1.38 5.81
N ARG A 336 -6.88 1.23 6.51
CA ARG A 336 -6.81 1.21 7.97
C ARG A 336 -5.71 2.18 8.40
N PRO A 337 -6.05 3.45 8.70
CA PRO A 337 -5.09 4.41 9.20
C PRO A 337 -4.53 3.95 10.54
N GLN A 338 -3.30 4.32 10.83
CA GLN A 338 -2.78 4.18 12.19
C GLN A 338 -3.62 5.05 13.12
N THR A 339 -3.86 4.57 14.33
CA THR A 339 -4.68 5.28 15.32
C THR A 339 -3.94 5.45 16.63
N VAL A 340 -4.18 6.58 17.29
CA VAL A 340 -3.75 6.83 18.65
C VAL A 340 -4.93 7.32 19.49
N THR A 341 -5.05 6.84 20.72
CA THR A 341 -6.11 7.26 21.64
C THR A 341 -5.51 8.21 22.68
N VAL A 342 -5.96 9.46 22.65
CA VAL A 342 -5.44 10.52 23.52
C VAL A 342 -6.58 11.40 24.03
N PRO A 343 -6.40 12.12 25.17
CA PRO A 343 -7.39 13.09 25.64
C PRO A 343 -7.47 14.32 24.71
N LEU A 344 -8.67 14.84 24.51
CA LEU A 344 -8.90 16.08 23.79
C LEU A 344 -8.42 17.28 24.62
N ALA A 345 -7.64 18.17 24.01
CA ALA A 345 -7.04 19.31 24.72
C ALA A 345 -8.06 20.41 25.06
N GLU A 346 -9.06 20.59 24.20
CA GLU A 346 -10.08 21.63 24.32
C GLU A 346 -11.45 21.05 23.92
N ARG A 347 -12.51 21.65 24.46
CA ARG A 347 -13.90 21.29 24.11
C ARG A 347 -14.17 21.59 22.63
N VAL A 348 -14.75 20.63 21.91
CA VAL A 348 -15.20 20.78 20.53
C VAL A 348 -16.72 20.73 20.46
N VAL A 349 -17.31 21.76 19.84
CA VAL A 349 -18.75 21.80 19.54
C VAL A 349 -18.93 21.32 18.10
N SER A 350 -19.63 20.21 17.95
CA SER A 350 -19.96 19.62 16.65
C SER A 350 -21.26 20.19 16.08
N THR A 351 -21.57 19.81 14.87
CA THR A 351 -22.82 20.18 14.19
C THR A 351 -23.77 18.99 14.22
N THR A 352 -24.83 19.05 15.00
CA THR A 352 -25.87 18.02 15.11
C THR A 352 -26.37 17.58 13.73
N GLY A 353 -26.59 16.28 13.58
CA GLY A 353 -27.14 15.69 12.36
C GLY A 353 -26.12 15.50 11.23
N ARG A 354 -24.83 15.72 11.47
CA ARG A 354 -23.76 15.50 10.50
C ARG A 354 -22.57 14.79 11.11
N HIS A 355 -22.10 13.76 10.42
CA HIS A 355 -20.81 13.14 10.74
C HIS A 355 -19.69 14.15 10.49
N GLN A 356 -18.85 14.44 11.50
CA GLN A 356 -17.82 15.45 11.37
C GLN A 356 -16.43 14.82 11.27
N PHE A 357 -15.71 15.18 10.20
CA PHE A 357 -14.29 14.98 10.03
C PHE A 357 -13.55 16.17 10.63
N TYR A 358 -12.95 16.00 11.80
CA TYR A 358 -12.37 17.10 12.55
C TYR A 358 -10.86 16.93 12.72
N THR A 359 -10.09 17.80 12.10
CA THR A 359 -8.62 17.73 12.12
C THR A 359 -8.04 18.13 13.46
N VAL A 360 -7.02 17.40 13.91
CA VAL A 360 -6.32 17.63 15.17
C VAL A 360 -4.80 17.52 14.98
N ARG A 361 -4.07 18.24 15.81
CA ARG A 361 -2.64 18.09 16.00
C ARG A 361 -2.40 17.31 17.29
N LEU A 362 -1.36 16.50 17.31
CA LEU A 362 -0.90 15.82 18.52
C LEU A 362 0.16 16.68 19.21
N ASP A 363 -0.11 17.08 20.42
CA ASP A 363 0.79 17.93 21.20
C ASP A 363 0.74 17.51 22.68
N ASP A 364 1.89 17.26 23.28
CA ASP A 364 2.03 16.82 24.68
C ASP A 364 1.07 15.67 25.07
N GLY A 365 0.95 14.66 24.20
CA GLY A 365 0.07 13.50 24.41
C GLY A 365 -1.43 13.80 24.37
N ARG A 366 -1.84 14.90 23.75
CA ARG A 366 -3.23 15.36 23.61
C ARG A 366 -3.58 15.64 22.16
N ALA A 367 -4.87 15.54 21.83
CA ALA A 367 -5.41 15.98 20.54
C ALA A 367 -5.81 17.47 20.67
N VAL A 368 -5.08 18.34 19.98
CA VAL A 368 -5.35 19.77 19.93
C VAL A 368 -6.15 20.09 18.66
N PRO A 369 -7.30 20.76 18.75
CA PRO A 369 -8.08 21.21 17.59
C PRO A 369 -7.23 21.97 16.56
N ALA A 370 -7.25 21.52 15.29
CA ALA A 370 -6.55 22.16 14.18
C ALA A 370 -7.51 22.61 13.06
N PHE A 371 -8.79 22.22 13.15
CA PHE A 371 -9.80 22.60 12.18
C PHE A 371 -10.10 24.09 12.24
N LYS A 372 -10.04 24.77 11.09
CA LYS A 372 -10.39 26.19 10.92
C LYS A 372 -11.70 26.31 10.16
N ALA A 373 -11.61 26.40 8.83
CA ALA A 373 -12.77 26.45 7.96
C ALA A 373 -12.60 25.49 6.77
N SER A 374 -13.69 25.20 6.09
CA SER A 374 -13.69 24.25 4.95
C SER A 374 -12.84 24.71 3.76
N GLY A 375 -12.61 26.02 3.63
CA GLY A 375 -11.72 26.61 2.62
C GLY A 375 -10.23 26.64 3.00
N ASP A 376 -9.89 26.38 4.26
CA ASP A 376 -8.53 26.60 4.78
C ASP A 376 -7.71 25.30 4.71
N ILE A 377 -6.95 25.09 3.65
CA ILE A 377 -6.11 23.90 3.49
C ILE A 377 -5.14 23.68 4.66
N THR A 378 -4.78 24.75 5.38
CA THR A 378 -3.96 24.65 6.58
C THR A 378 -4.63 23.90 7.73
N SER A 379 -5.95 23.70 7.69
CA SER A 379 -6.66 22.77 8.58
C SER A 379 -6.19 21.32 8.42
N MET A 380 -5.66 20.95 7.26
CA MET A 380 -5.14 19.62 6.96
C MET A 380 -3.60 19.59 7.04
N SER A 381 -2.91 20.57 6.43
CA SER A 381 -1.45 20.56 6.32
C SER A 381 -0.72 20.78 7.64
N LEU A 382 -1.38 21.31 8.67
CA LEU A 382 -0.83 21.50 10.01
C LEU A 382 -1.37 20.49 11.04
N ALA A 383 -2.17 19.54 10.60
CA ALA A 383 -2.73 18.49 11.44
C ALA A 383 -1.93 17.18 11.29
N ASP A 384 -1.84 16.41 12.37
CA ASP A 384 -1.24 15.07 12.36
C ASP A 384 -2.26 13.99 12.00
N GLY A 385 -3.55 14.32 12.11
CA GLY A 385 -4.64 13.41 11.83
C GLY A 385 -6.01 14.05 12.07
N TYR A 386 -7.02 13.21 12.20
CA TYR A 386 -8.39 13.63 12.42
C TYR A 386 -9.12 12.71 13.39
N ILE A 387 -10.14 13.26 14.01
CA ILE A 387 -11.15 12.49 14.77
C ILE A 387 -12.47 12.51 13.99
N GLU A 388 -13.21 11.44 14.10
CA GLU A 388 -14.57 11.35 13.58
C GLU A 388 -15.56 11.58 14.71
N ILE A 389 -16.43 12.57 14.56
CA ILE A 389 -17.48 12.88 15.52
C ILE A 389 -18.81 12.43 14.91
N PRO A 390 -19.50 11.44 15.49
CA PRO A 390 -20.76 10.92 14.97
C PRO A 390 -21.85 12.01 14.89
N ALA A 391 -22.81 11.83 13.97
CA ALA A 391 -23.87 12.79 13.72
C ALA A 391 -24.77 13.09 14.95
N GLN A 392 -24.81 12.16 15.92
CA GLN A 392 -25.60 12.30 17.15
C GLN A 392 -24.84 12.99 18.29
N THR A 393 -23.55 13.34 18.06
CA THR A 393 -22.69 13.96 19.07
C THR A 393 -22.61 15.46 18.84
N ASP A 394 -23.11 16.25 19.78
CA ASP A 394 -23.07 17.70 19.70
C ASP A 394 -21.80 18.30 20.29
N ILE A 395 -21.22 17.62 21.27
CA ILE A 395 -20.10 18.12 22.05
C ILE A 395 -19.15 16.94 22.35
N VAL A 396 -17.86 17.19 22.20
CA VAL A 396 -16.79 16.33 22.74
C VAL A 396 -16.08 17.18 23.80
N GLU A 397 -16.08 16.72 25.02
CA GLU A 397 -15.58 17.52 26.15
C GLU A 397 -14.04 17.50 26.23
N LYS A 398 -13.46 18.55 26.81
CA LYS A 398 -12.05 18.61 27.16
C LYS A 398 -11.69 17.44 28.08
N GLY A 399 -10.60 16.70 27.76
CA GLY A 399 -10.14 15.55 28.51
C GLY A 399 -10.81 14.24 28.12
N GLU A 400 -11.86 14.27 27.31
CA GLU A 400 -12.48 13.06 26.73
C GLU A 400 -11.47 12.34 25.82
N LYS A 401 -11.40 11.01 25.94
CA LYS A 401 -10.52 10.19 25.08
C LYS A 401 -11.10 10.11 23.69
N VAL A 402 -10.32 10.54 22.70
CA VAL A 402 -10.66 10.49 21.28
C VAL A 402 -9.68 9.58 20.54
N VAL A 403 -10.17 8.90 19.50
CA VAL A 403 -9.35 8.10 18.60
C VAL A 403 -8.94 9.00 17.43
N VAL A 404 -7.66 9.34 17.38
CA VAL A 404 -7.08 10.10 16.27
C VAL A 404 -6.62 9.12 15.20
N LYS A 405 -7.15 9.27 14.00
CA LYS A 405 -6.69 8.58 12.78
C LYS A 405 -5.61 9.44 12.14
N LEU A 406 -4.39 8.89 12.02
CA LEU A 406 -3.24 9.61 11.46
C LEU A 406 -3.32 9.66 9.92
N PHE A 407 -2.77 10.77 9.35
CA PHE A 407 -2.69 10.97 7.88
C PHE A 407 -1.61 10.12 7.23
#